data_31833a3ebbad655a3ba07ea21a969244
#
_entry.id   31833a3ebbad655a3ba07ea21a969244
#
_cell.length_a   1.000
_cell.length_b   1.000
_cell.length_c   1.000
_cell.angle_alpha   90.00
_cell.angle_beta   90.00
_cell.angle_gamma   90.00
#
_symmetry.space_group_name_H-M   'P 1'
#
loop_
_entity.id
_entity.type
_entity.pdbx_description
1 polymer ?
#
loop_
_entity_poly.entity_id
_entity_poly.type
_entity_poly.pdbx_seq_one_letter_code
_entity_poly.pdbx_strand_id
1 'polypeptide(L)'
;MMKLTTRCGSAAVDGLNEALLAKAAEAKLLRTNRVRADTTVVPANVAYPTDSGLLATAVRRIGTTAKRIQAAGGARRTTLRDRSRAAGKRAHAIAAKLRSGAALGADQTRAAVLNRTGELAGLAEAAAREAERLLANARQAVRRAKAKAAELAARGEHDAAAGRRRGRLVRAVNDLAKLLTATRQIVAQTRQRVHGHTPDGASRRVSLHDGDARPIAKGRLGKPVEFGQKAQVVDNDDGIVLDHSVEQGNPPDAPQLAPAVKRVIKRAGRTPRSVTADRGYGEAKVDQQLTELGVKHVVIPRKGKPSQARRAKEHRKAFRRTIKWRTGAEGRISYLNRGYGWDRTRIDGLAGTRIWTGHGVLAHNLVKISALAA
;
A
#
# COMPACT_ATOMS: atom_id res chain seq x y z
N MET A 1 -6.73 10.75 -17.79
CA MET A 1 -7.01 9.36 -17.42
C MET A 1 -7.00 9.10 -15.91
N MET A 2 -5.94 9.40 -15.12
CA MET A 2 -5.92 9.15 -13.66
C MET A 2 -7.09 9.74 -12.85
N LYS A 3 -7.57 10.95 -13.16
CA LYS A 3 -8.73 11.53 -12.45
C LYS A 3 -10.02 10.74 -12.70
N LEU A 4 -10.24 10.25 -13.92
CA LEU A 4 -11.42 9.45 -14.26
C LEU A 4 -11.39 8.11 -13.52
N THR A 5 -10.29 7.37 -13.61
CA THR A 5 -10.14 6.06 -12.97
C THR A 5 -10.17 6.12 -11.45
N THR A 6 -9.63 7.18 -10.82
CA THR A 6 -9.79 7.39 -9.38
C THR A 6 -11.26 7.64 -9.00
N ARG A 7 -12.07 8.25 -9.87
CA ARG A 7 -13.51 8.45 -9.63
C ARG A 7 -14.33 7.18 -9.85
N CYS A 8 -13.97 6.35 -10.84
CA CYS A 8 -14.64 5.08 -11.16
C CYS A 8 -14.24 3.94 -10.21
N GLY A 9 -13.08 4.06 -9.52
CA GLY A 9 -12.57 3.07 -8.58
C GLY A 9 -11.86 1.89 -9.24
N SER A 10 -11.38 0.95 -8.40
CA SER A 10 -10.65 -0.24 -8.88
C SER A 10 -11.54 -1.21 -9.67
N ALA A 11 -12.82 -1.32 -9.31
CA ALA A 11 -13.75 -2.21 -10.00
C ALA A 11 -13.88 -1.91 -11.51
N ALA A 12 -13.80 -0.63 -11.91
CA ALA A 12 -13.82 -0.26 -13.32
C ALA A 12 -12.57 -0.73 -14.07
N VAL A 13 -11.40 -0.67 -13.41
CA VAL A 13 -10.14 -1.16 -13.99
C VAL A 13 -10.12 -2.69 -14.06
N ASP A 14 -10.67 -3.35 -13.04
CA ASP A 14 -10.82 -4.81 -13.04
C ASP A 14 -11.77 -5.25 -14.17
N GLY A 15 -12.88 -4.54 -14.38
CA GLY A 15 -13.80 -4.79 -15.49
C GLY A 15 -13.15 -4.64 -16.87
N LEU A 16 -12.25 -3.66 -17.06
CA LEU A 16 -11.49 -3.51 -18.30
C LEU A 16 -10.54 -4.69 -18.52
N ASN A 17 -9.84 -5.15 -17.49
CA ASN A 17 -9.00 -6.34 -17.56
C ASN A 17 -9.82 -7.60 -17.88
N GLU A 18 -10.97 -7.77 -17.24
CA GLU A 18 -11.88 -8.89 -17.50
C GLU A 18 -12.39 -8.90 -18.95
N ALA A 19 -12.82 -7.74 -19.46
CA ALA A 19 -13.28 -7.61 -20.85
C ALA A 19 -12.16 -7.93 -21.87
N LEU A 20 -10.93 -7.48 -21.62
CA LEU A 20 -9.79 -7.79 -22.47
C LEU A 20 -9.48 -9.31 -22.49
N LEU A 21 -9.48 -9.95 -21.32
CA LEU A 21 -9.23 -11.38 -21.21
C LEU A 21 -10.35 -12.21 -21.83
N ALA A 22 -11.62 -11.80 -21.71
CA ALA A 22 -12.75 -12.44 -22.34
C ALA A 22 -12.62 -12.42 -23.86
N LYS A 23 -12.31 -11.25 -24.45
CA LYS A 23 -12.07 -11.13 -25.91
C LYS A 23 -10.88 -11.96 -26.38
N ALA A 24 -9.80 -12.04 -25.61
CA ALA A 24 -8.68 -12.91 -25.92
C ALA A 24 -9.04 -14.42 -25.85
N ALA A 25 -9.94 -14.78 -24.94
CA ALA A 25 -10.45 -16.15 -24.84
C ALA A 25 -11.37 -16.51 -26.04
N GLU A 26 -12.29 -15.62 -26.43
CA GLU A 26 -13.15 -15.74 -27.63
C GLU A 26 -12.29 -15.92 -28.90
N ALA A 27 -11.21 -15.14 -29.01
CA ALA A 27 -10.26 -15.25 -30.13
C ALA A 27 -9.33 -16.45 -30.03
N LYS A 28 -9.48 -17.35 -29.03
CA LYS A 28 -8.63 -18.53 -28.77
C LYS A 28 -7.15 -18.21 -28.51
N LEU A 29 -6.82 -16.98 -28.20
CA LEU A 29 -5.47 -16.51 -27.89
C LEU A 29 -5.06 -16.81 -26.45
N LEU A 30 -6.00 -17.19 -25.57
CA LEU A 30 -5.77 -17.35 -24.14
C LEU A 30 -5.47 -18.81 -23.78
N ARG A 31 -4.21 -19.15 -23.59
CA ARG A 31 -3.79 -20.47 -23.10
C ARG A 31 -3.81 -20.52 -21.58
N THR A 32 -4.55 -21.47 -20.99
CA THR A 32 -4.70 -21.62 -19.53
C THR A 32 -4.31 -22.99 -19.01
N ASN A 33 -3.62 -23.82 -19.81
CA ASN A 33 -3.20 -25.16 -19.38
C ASN A 33 -2.26 -25.14 -18.19
N ARG A 34 -1.30 -24.21 -18.17
CA ARG A 34 -0.37 -24.03 -17.06
C ARG A 34 -0.43 -22.58 -16.60
N VAL A 35 -0.52 -22.43 -15.28
CA VAL A 35 -0.42 -21.12 -14.66
C VAL A 35 0.58 -21.15 -13.52
N ARG A 36 1.23 -20.03 -13.29
CA ARG A 36 2.16 -19.84 -12.19
C ARG A 36 1.80 -18.57 -11.41
N ALA A 37 2.00 -18.65 -10.11
CA ALA A 37 1.75 -17.54 -9.21
C ALA A 37 3.04 -17.12 -8.48
N ASP A 38 3.17 -15.83 -8.24
CA ASP A 38 4.23 -15.26 -7.42
C ASP A 38 3.77 -13.96 -6.79
N THR A 39 4.47 -13.50 -5.73
CA THR A 39 4.16 -12.24 -5.06
C THR A 39 5.31 -11.24 -5.16
N THR A 40 4.94 -9.98 -5.14
CA THR A 40 5.89 -8.87 -5.07
C THR A 40 5.37 -7.77 -4.15
N VAL A 41 6.26 -6.85 -3.78
CA VAL A 41 5.84 -5.59 -3.17
C VAL A 41 5.70 -4.55 -4.26
N VAL A 42 4.57 -3.84 -4.24
CA VAL A 42 4.39 -2.59 -4.99
C VAL A 42 4.69 -1.46 -4.02
N PRO A 43 5.82 -0.77 -4.17
CA PRO A 43 6.22 0.29 -3.27
C PRO A 43 5.23 1.46 -3.31
N ALA A 44 4.84 1.95 -2.14
CA ALA A 44 4.08 3.19 -2.01
C ALA A 44 4.98 4.41 -2.31
N ASN A 45 4.35 5.52 -2.68
CA ASN A 45 5.06 6.78 -2.92
C ASN A 45 5.41 7.47 -1.59
N VAL A 46 6.24 6.81 -0.79
CA VAL A 46 6.67 7.29 0.52
C VAL A 46 8.19 7.43 0.59
N ALA A 47 8.67 8.46 1.28
CA ALA A 47 10.08 8.54 1.66
C ALA A 47 10.38 7.47 2.72
N TYR A 48 11.66 7.10 2.88
CA TYR A 48 12.06 6.15 3.93
C TYR A 48 11.55 6.62 5.31
N PRO A 49 10.69 5.85 5.99
CA PRO A 49 9.96 6.32 7.15
C PRO A 49 10.79 6.20 8.43
N THR A 50 11.47 7.27 8.81
CA THR A 50 12.03 7.41 10.15
C THR A 50 11.00 8.04 11.10
N ASP A 51 10.95 7.60 12.36
CA ASP A 51 10.02 8.18 13.33
C ASP A 51 10.28 9.69 13.50
N SER A 52 11.55 10.10 13.54
CA SER A 52 11.93 11.51 13.62
C SER A 52 11.45 12.35 12.41
N GLY A 53 11.60 11.81 11.19
CA GLY A 53 11.12 12.45 9.97
C GLY A 53 9.61 12.58 9.91
N LEU A 54 8.90 11.53 10.29
CA LEU A 54 7.44 11.50 10.34
C LEU A 54 6.90 12.49 11.38
N LEU A 55 7.44 12.50 12.61
CA LEU A 55 7.02 13.41 13.68
C LEU A 55 7.29 14.88 13.33
N ALA A 56 8.48 15.22 12.84
CA ALA A 56 8.81 16.59 12.42
C ALA A 56 7.91 17.06 11.28
N THR A 57 7.63 16.18 10.31
CA THR A 57 6.72 16.50 9.20
C THR A 57 5.28 16.65 9.68
N ALA A 58 4.83 15.84 10.66
CA ALA A 58 3.51 15.97 11.28
C ALA A 58 3.33 17.34 11.93
N VAL A 59 4.29 17.76 12.78
CA VAL A 59 4.25 19.07 13.45
C VAL A 59 4.17 20.21 12.44
N ARG A 60 5.00 20.20 11.40
CA ARG A 60 4.99 21.22 10.34
C ARG A 60 3.66 21.24 9.59
N ARG A 61 3.11 20.06 9.21
CA ARG A 61 1.83 19.97 8.49
C ARG A 61 0.65 20.40 9.34
N ILE A 62 0.64 20.12 10.65
CA ILE A 62 -0.36 20.60 11.59
C ILE A 62 -0.38 22.13 11.56
N GLY A 63 0.75 22.80 11.72
CA GLY A 63 0.86 24.26 11.66
C GLY A 63 0.38 24.83 10.32
N THR A 64 0.81 24.27 9.20
CA THR A 64 0.40 24.72 7.87
C THR A 64 -1.10 24.53 7.64
N THR A 65 -1.68 23.40 8.08
CA THR A 65 -3.11 23.12 7.90
C THR A 65 -3.97 24.00 8.79
N ALA A 66 -3.51 24.30 10.01
CA ALA A 66 -4.17 25.25 10.90
C ALA A 66 -4.26 26.66 10.27
N LYS A 67 -3.15 27.16 9.69
CA LYS A 67 -3.14 28.44 8.94
C LYS A 67 -4.12 28.43 7.77
N ARG A 68 -4.24 27.31 7.03
CA ARG A 68 -5.22 27.15 5.93
C ARG A 68 -6.66 27.20 6.44
N ILE A 69 -6.96 26.61 7.59
CA ILE A 69 -8.28 26.66 8.24
C ILE A 69 -8.61 28.09 8.64
N GLN A 70 -7.67 28.81 9.27
CA GLN A 70 -7.87 30.20 9.70
C GLN A 70 -8.06 31.14 8.50
N ALA A 71 -7.27 31.00 7.45
CA ALA A 71 -7.42 31.75 6.19
C ALA A 71 -8.77 31.50 5.49
N ALA A 72 -9.32 30.29 5.64
CA ALA A 72 -10.66 29.95 5.13
C ALA A 72 -11.80 30.42 6.07
N GLY A 73 -11.48 31.10 7.17
CA GLY A 73 -12.45 31.67 8.11
C GLY A 73 -12.83 30.76 9.27
N GLY A 74 -12.19 29.59 9.40
CA GLY A 74 -12.40 28.67 10.52
C GLY A 74 -11.49 28.98 11.70
N ALA A 75 -12.01 28.85 12.93
CA ALA A 75 -11.26 28.93 14.21
C ALA A 75 -10.29 30.15 14.32
N ARG A 76 -10.69 31.33 13.82
CA ARG A 76 -9.84 32.53 13.69
C ARG A 76 -9.23 33.00 15.03
N ARG A 77 -9.95 32.80 16.15
CA ARG A 77 -9.51 33.22 17.49
C ARG A 77 -8.75 32.12 18.24
N THR A 78 -8.55 30.94 17.62
CA THR A 78 -7.84 29.83 18.26
C THR A 78 -6.37 29.92 17.94
N THR A 79 -5.54 30.12 18.96
CA THR A 79 -4.09 30.16 18.82
C THR A 79 -3.53 28.73 18.73
N LEU A 80 -2.52 28.54 17.89
CA LEU A 80 -1.70 27.33 17.80
C LEU A 80 -0.23 27.75 17.84
N ARG A 81 0.52 27.21 18.81
CA ARG A 81 1.96 27.49 18.91
C ARG A 81 2.70 26.77 17.78
N ASP A 82 3.43 27.51 16.95
CA ASP A 82 4.26 26.93 15.88
C ASP A 82 5.52 26.29 16.49
N ARG A 83 5.54 24.95 16.49
CA ARG A 83 6.69 24.14 16.96
C ARG A 83 7.53 23.57 15.82
N SER A 84 7.29 23.99 14.56
CA SER A 84 7.92 23.41 13.39
C SER A 84 9.44 23.54 13.41
N ARG A 85 9.97 24.70 13.81
CA ARG A 85 11.43 24.93 13.92
C ARG A 85 12.05 24.03 14.98
N ALA A 86 11.43 23.92 16.16
CA ALA A 86 11.90 23.09 17.26
C ALA A 86 11.90 21.59 16.88
N ALA A 87 10.85 21.11 16.21
CA ALA A 87 10.77 19.76 15.72
C ALA A 87 11.82 19.46 14.64
N GLY A 88 12.02 20.39 13.70
CA GLY A 88 13.03 20.28 12.65
C GLY A 88 14.45 20.20 13.22
N LYS A 89 14.80 21.05 14.18
CA LYS A 89 16.11 21.03 14.86
C LYS A 89 16.37 19.66 15.53
N ARG A 90 15.36 19.09 16.22
CA ARG A 90 15.49 17.77 16.87
C ARG A 90 15.65 16.64 15.87
N ALA A 91 14.87 16.62 14.81
CA ALA A 91 15.02 15.62 13.76
C ALA A 91 16.39 15.68 13.08
N HIS A 92 16.91 16.89 12.84
CA HIS A 92 18.24 17.09 12.29
C HIS A 92 19.34 16.61 13.24
N ALA A 93 19.23 16.91 14.54
CA ALA A 93 20.17 16.44 15.56
C ALA A 93 20.18 14.91 15.70
N ILE A 94 19.01 14.24 15.57
CA ILE A 94 18.93 12.77 15.52
C ILE A 94 19.68 12.24 14.29
N ALA A 95 19.45 12.81 13.12
CA ALA A 95 20.12 12.39 11.89
C ALA A 95 21.65 12.63 11.96
N ALA A 96 22.10 13.72 12.57
CA ALA A 96 23.51 13.99 12.79
C ALA A 96 24.16 12.96 13.71
N LYS A 97 23.49 12.60 14.83
CA LYS A 97 23.97 11.55 15.75
C LYS A 97 24.08 10.19 15.09
N LEU A 98 23.14 9.82 14.22
CA LEU A 98 23.21 8.56 13.48
C LEU A 98 24.38 8.50 12.49
N ARG A 99 24.77 9.65 11.91
CA ARG A 99 25.94 9.72 11.01
C ARG A 99 27.27 9.70 11.74
N SER A 100 27.35 10.31 12.92
CA SER A 100 28.59 10.39 13.74
C SER A 100 28.74 9.26 14.76
N GLY A 101 27.84 8.27 14.75
CA GLY A 101 27.73 7.24 15.79
C GLY A 101 28.93 6.31 15.92
N ALA A 102 29.81 6.23 14.92
CA ALA A 102 31.04 5.45 15.00
C ALA A 102 32.02 5.92 16.09
N ALA A 103 31.97 7.21 16.48
CA ALA A 103 32.88 7.81 17.46
C ALA A 103 32.44 7.62 18.93
N LEU A 104 31.18 7.27 19.21
CA LEU A 104 30.60 7.25 20.56
C LEU A 104 30.25 5.83 21.10
N GLY A 105 30.44 4.80 20.30
CA GLY A 105 29.92 3.47 20.59
C GLY A 105 28.42 3.32 20.28
N ALA A 106 28.01 2.09 19.92
CA ALA A 106 26.67 1.80 19.41
C ALA A 106 25.58 2.05 20.46
N ASP A 107 25.79 1.65 21.70
CA ASP A 107 24.78 1.75 22.76
C ASP A 107 24.55 3.18 23.25
N GLN A 108 25.59 3.97 23.40
CA GLN A 108 25.47 5.39 23.77
C GLN A 108 24.77 6.20 22.65
N THR A 109 25.11 5.92 21.40
CA THR A 109 24.44 6.53 20.25
C THR A 109 22.97 6.17 20.22
N ARG A 110 22.63 4.90 20.43
CA ARG A 110 21.25 4.41 20.48
C ARG A 110 20.46 5.09 21.61
N ALA A 111 20.99 5.15 22.82
CA ALA A 111 20.35 5.80 23.96
C ALA A 111 20.08 7.30 23.68
N ALA A 112 21.08 8.02 23.16
CA ALA A 112 20.94 9.44 22.82
C ALA A 112 19.90 9.68 21.72
N VAL A 113 19.84 8.81 20.69
CA VAL A 113 18.83 8.88 19.62
C VAL A 113 17.42 8.60 20.16
N LEU A 114 17.26 7.58 21.01
CA LEU A 114 15.97 7.25 21.61
C LEU A 114 15.45 8.37 22.51
N ASN A 115 16.30 8.97 23.36
CA ASN A 115 15.92 10.09 24.20
C ASN A 115 15.42 11.28 23.36
N ARG A 116 16.20 11.73 22.37
CA ARG A 116 15.79 12.83 21.47
C ARG A 116 14.56 12.53 20.65
N THR A 117 14.36 11.25 20.30
CA THR A 117 13.14 10.81 19.59
C THR A 117 11.93 10.89 20.53
N GLY A 118 12.08 10.56 21.80
CA GLY A 118 11.06 10.73 22.84
C GLY A 118 10.65 12.20 23.04
N GLU A 119 11.64 13.11 23.11
CA GLU A 119 11.36 14.56 23.18
C GLU A 119 10.58 15.05 21.94
N LEU A 120 10.95 14.59 20.75
CA LEU A 120 10.26 14.94 19.51
C LEU A 120 8.82 14.40 19.50
N ALA A 121 8.59 13.19 20.03
CA ALA A 121 7.25 12.64 20.19
C ALA A 121 6.41 13.52 21.14
N GLY A 122 6.98 14.00 22.24
CA GLY A 122 6.31 14.96 23.16
C GLY A 122 5.93 16.27 22.46
N LEU A 123 6.80 16.81 21.61
CA LEU A 123 6.47 18.01 20.81
C LEU A 123 5.32 17.76 19.83
N ALA A 124 5.31 16.61 19.16
CA ALA A 124 4.27 16.26 18.21
C ALA A 124 2.91 16.05 18.93
N GLU A 125 2.95 15.43 20.11
CA GLU A 125 1.76 15.26 20.95
C GLU A 125 1.18 16.59 21.44
N ALA A 126 2.04 17.52 21.90
CA ALA A 126 1.61 18.86 22.30
C ALA A 126 1.00 19.63 21.12
N ALA A 127 1.59 19.56 19.94
CA ALA A 127 1.05 20.16 18.73
C ALA A 127 -0.32 19.56 18.35
N ALA A 128 -0.46 18.24 18.48
CA ALA A 128 -1.71 17.54 18.18
C ALA A 128 -2.82 17.95 19.16
N ARG A 129 -2.56 17.99 20.48
CA ARG A 129 -3.53 18.42 21.50
C ARG A 129 -4.05 19.86 21.26
N GLU A 130 -3.16 20.79 20.90
CA GLU A 130 -3.60 22.17 20.58
C GLU A 130 -4.42 22.21 19.29
N ALA A 131 -4.02 21.45 18.28
CA ALA A 131 -4.71 21.39 17.00
C ALA A 131 -6.09 20.73 17.10
N GLU A 132 -6.34 19.88 18.09
CA GLU A 132 -7.67 19.31 18.38
C GLU A 132 -8.67 20.36 18.81
N ARG A 133 -8.27 21.30 19.67
CA ARG A 133 -9.10 22.46 20.04
C ARG A 133 -9.42 23.32 18.83
N LEU A 134 -8.42 23.56 17.97
CA LEU A 134 -8.62 24.28 16.71
C LEU A 134 -9.58 23.54 15.78
N LEU A 135 -9.44 22.20 15.67
CA LEU A 135 -10.31 21.35 14.88
C LEU A 135 -11.77 21.40 15.35
N ALA A 136 -12.01 21.35 16.67
CA ALA A 136 -13.35 21.44 17.25
C ALA A 136 -14.02 22.77 16.88
N ASN A 137 -13.31 23.90 17.06
CA ASN A 137 -13.80 25.24 16.71
C ASN A 137 -14.02 25.39 15.20
N ALA A 138 -13.13 24.81 14.37
CA ALA A 138 -13.27 24.84 12.92
C ALA A 138 -14.48 24.00 12.42
N ARG A 139 -14.78 22.87 13.07
CA ARG A 139 -15.99 22.08 12.79
C ARG A 139 -17.27 22.87 13.10
N GLN A 140 -17.30 23.67 14.16
CA GLN A 140 -18.42 24.56 14.44
C GLN A 140 -18.57 25.64 13.35
N ALA A 141 -17.45 26.22 12.88
CA ALA A 141 -17.47 27.18 11.77
C ALA A 141 -17.99 26.54 10.47
N VAL A 142 -17.64 25.29 10.18
CA VAL A 142 -18.20 24.54 9.04
C VAL A 142 -19.71 24.37 9.18
N ARG A 143 -20.20 23.98 10.38
CA ARG A 143 -21.66 23.82 10.61
C ARG A 143 -22.40 25.13 10.37
N ARG A 144 -21.92 26.25 10.94
CA ARG A 144 -22.50 27.57 10.72
C ARG A 144 -22.50 27.99 9.25
N ALA A 145 -21.39 27.75 8.53
CA ALA A 145 -21.29 28.07 7.12
C ALA A 145 -22.21 27.20 6.23
N LYS A 146 -22.49 25.96 6.66
CA LYS A 146 -23.48 25.09 5.98
C LYS A 146 -24.90 25.56 6.20
N ALA A 147 -25.28 25.90 7.46
CA ALA A 147 -26.60 26.42 7.82
C ALA A 147 -26.91 27.70 7.02
N LYS A 148 -25.98 28.68 7.06
CA LYS A 148 -26.15 29.92 6.30
C LYS A 148 -26.33 29.68 4.77
N ALA A 149 -25.60 28.71 4.23
CA ALA A 149 -25.76 28.38 2.81
C ALA A 149 -27.10 27.71 2.47
N ALA A 150 -27.66 26.94 3.42
CA ALA A 150 -28.99 26.36 3.26
C ALA A 150 -30.09 27.45 3.33
N GLU A 151 -29.97 28.42 4.24
CA GLU A 151 -30.88 29.57 4.32
C GLU A 151 -30.87 30.42 3.05
N LEU A 152 -29.68 30.73 2.51
CA LEU A 152 -29.56 31.47 1.24
C LEU A 152 -30.19 30.69 0.07
N ALA A 153 -29.90 29.37 -0.01
CA ALA A 153 -30.49 28.53 -1.05
C ALA A 153 -32.03 28.47 -0.97
N ALA A 154 -32.59 28.44 0.24
CA ALA A 154 -34.05 28.50 0.45
C ALA A 154 -34.69 29.82 -0.05
N ARG A 155 -33.89 30.90 -0.13
CA ARG A 155 -34.30 32.19 -0.66
C ARG A 155 -33.98 32.34 -2.16
N GLY A 156 -33.48 31.31 -2.84
CA GLY A 156 -33.03 31.37 -4.23
C GLY A 156 -31.72 32.12 -4.44
N GLU A 157 -30.99 32.47 -3.35
CA GLU A 157 -29.76 33.24 -3.40
C GLU A 157 -28.54 32.31 -3.45
N HIS A 158 -27.56 32.60 -4.29
CA HIS A 158 -26.32 31.83 -4.42
C HIS A 158 -25.07 32.72 -4.33
N ASP A 159 -24.28 32.57 -3.28
CA ASP A 159 -22.95 33.16 -3.14
C ASP A 159 -21.86 32.16 -3.52
N ALA A 160 -21.38 32.24 -4.76
CA ALA A 160 -20.33 31.36 -5.28
C ALA A 160 -18.98 31.55 -4.55
N ALA A 161 -18.68 32.76 -4.05
CA ALA A 161 -17.44 33.04 -3.32
C ALA A 161 -17.47 32.40 -1.93
N ALA A 162 -18.59 32.53 -1.20
CA ALA A 162 -18.82 31.83 0.06
C ALA A 162 -18.81 30.31 -0.12
N GLY A 163 -19.40 29.81 -1.21
CA GLY A 163 -19.36 28.39 -1.58
C GLY A 163 -17.93 27.87 -1.75
N ARG A 164 -17.09 28.59 -2.49
CA ARG A 164 -15.65 28.23 -2.65
C ARG A 164 -14.90 28.30 -1.33
N ARG A 165 -15.13 29.32 -0.49
CA ARG A 165 -14.54 29.46 0.84
C ARG A 165 -14.93 28.30 1.75
N ARG A 166 -16.21 27.96 1.81
CA ARG A 166 -16.74 26.82 2.56
C ARG A 166 -16.08 25.51 2.08
N GLY A 167 -15.98 25.29 0.78
CA GLY A 167 -15.30 24.10 0.22
C GLY A 167 -13.82 24.00 0.65
N ARG A 168 -13.08 25.12 0.67
CA ARG A 168 -11.70 25.16 1.18
C ARG A 168 -11.64 24.82 2.68
N LEU A 169 -12.54 25.40 3.48
CA LEU A 169 -12.62 25.15 4.91
C LEU A 169 -12.91 23.68 5.21
N VAL A 170 -13.91 23.08 4.56
CA VAL A 170 -14.27 21.67 4.76
C VAL A 170 -13.10 20.76 4.42
N ARG A 171 -12.41 20.97 3.30
CA ARG A 171 -11.23 20.19 2.94
C ARG A 171 -10.11 20.31 3.97
N ALA A 172 -9.79 21.54 4.41
CA ALA A 172 -8.72 21.76 5.39
C ALA A 172 -9.05 21.14 6.78
N VAL A 173 -10.31 21.17 7.19
CA VAL A 173 -10.80 20.50 8.41
C VAL A 173 -10.65 18.99 8.31
N ASN A 174 -11.04 18.40 7.19
CA ASN A 174 -10.89 16.96 6.96
C ASN A 174 -9.41 16.54 6.90
N ASP A 175 -8.57 17.35 6.23
CA ASP A 175 -7.11 17.13 6.18
C ASP A 175 -6.51 17.15 7.58
N LEU A 176 -6.90 18.12 8.43
CA LEU A 176 -6.41 18.19 9.81
C LEU A 176 -6.86 16.98 10.63
N ALA A 177 -8.11 16.56 10.51
CA ALA A 177 -8.61 15.40 11.24
C ALA A 177 -7.83 14.13 10.91
N LYS A 178 -7.61 13.85 9.61
CA LYS A 178 -6.79 12.71 9.15
C LYS A 178 -5.35 12.81 9.65
N LEU A 179 -4.76 14.01 9.58
CA LEU A 179 -3.39 14.25 10.04
C LEU A 179 -3.23 14.02 11.53
N LEU A 180 -4.20 14.44 12.36
CA LEU A 180 -4.16 14.23 13.81
C LEU A 180 -4.25 12.74 14.17
N THR A 181 -5.13 11.98 13.51
CA THR A 181 -5.19 10.53 13.68
C THR A 181 -3.86 9.88 13.33
N ALA A 182 -3.27 10.24 12.19
CA ALA A 182 -1.96 9.74 11.78
C ALA A 182 -0.84 10.10 12.77
N THR A 183 -0.84 11.34 13.26
CA THR A 183 0.17 11.82 14.21
C THR A 183 0.09 11.06 15.52
N ARG A 184 -1.11 10.82 16.06
CA ARG A 184 -1.29 10.01 17.28
C ARG A 184 -0.75 8.58 17.12
N GLN A 185 -1.04 7.92 16.00
CA GLN A 185 -0.50 6.58 15.72
C GLN A 185 1.03 6.58 15.67
N ILE A 186 1.64 7.59 15.00
CA ILE A 186 3.10 7.71 14.92
C ILE A 186 3.70 8.00 16.29
N VAL A 187 3.08 8.86 17.11
CA VAL A 187 3.53 9.12 18.49
C VAL A 187 3.48 7.84 19.33
N ALA A 188 2.37 7.09 19.27
CA ALA A 188 2.21 5.85 20.02
C ALA A 188 3.28 4.80 19.65
N GLN A 189 3.48 4.54 18.36
CA GLN A 189 4.52 3.60 17.89
C GLN A 189 5.94 4.07 18.21
N THR A 190 6.19 5.39 18.18
CA THR A 190 7.48 5.96 18.57
C THR A 190 7.74 5.74 20.06
N ARG A 191 6.74 5.96 20.91
CA ARG A 191 6.86 5.69 22.35
C ARG A 191 7.15 4.23 22.65
N GLN A 192 6.47 3.27 21.97
CA GLN A 192 6.79 1.85 22.08
C GLN A 192 8.28 1.59 21.81
N ARG A 193 8.86 2.19 20.76
CA ARG A 193 10.29 2.05 20.45
C ARG A 193 11.20 2.67 21.47
N VAL A 194 10.85 3.84 22.00
CA VAL A 194 11.62 4.49 23.07
C VAL A 194 11.68 3.61 24.31
N HIS A 195 10.62 2.84 24.59
CA HIS A 195 10.58 1.85 25.67
C HIS A 195 11.14 0.47 25.29
N GLY A 196 11.81 0.33 24.14
CA GLY A 196 12.46 -0.90 23.72
C GLY A 196 11.57 -1.91 23.00
N HIS A 197 10.29 -1.58 22.76
CA HIS A 197 9.37 -2.48 22.06
C HIS A 197 9.39 -2.24 20.55
N THR A 198 9.23 -3.31 19.76
CA THR A 198 9.08 -3.20 18.31
C THR A 198 7.59 -3.05 17.96
N PRO A 199 7.16 -1.97 17.32
CA PRO A 199 5.77 -1.83 16.87
C PRO A 199 5.41 -2.93 15.86
N ASP A 200 4.19 -3.46 15.99
CA ASP A 200 3.67 -4.46 15.06
C ASP A 200 3.64 -3.94 13.61
N GLY A 201 4.21 -4.72 12.69
CA GLY A 201 4.31 -4.36 11.27
C GLY A 201 2.96 -4.18 10.59
N ALA A 202 1.94 -4.95 10.97
CA ALA A 202 0.61 -4.89 10.37
C ALA A 202 -0.13 -3.58 10.70
N SER A 203 0.09 -3.03 11.89
CA SER A 203 -0.52 -1.77 12.37
C SER A 203 0.39 -0.55 12.20
N ARG A 204 1.69 -0.75 11.94
CA ARG A 204 2.67 0.33 11.88
C ARG A 204 2.40 1.31 10.76
N ARG A 205 2.26 2.57 11.11
CA ARG A 205 2.12 3.66 10.15
C ARG A 205 3.49 4.13 9.65
N VAL A 206 3.65 4.17 8.34
CA VAL A 206 4.91 4.55 7.67
C VAL A 206 4.78 5.84 6.85
N SER A 207 3.58 6.42 6.77
CA SER A 207 3.32 7.65 6.03
C SER A 207 2.23 8.49 6.70
N LEU A 208 2.30 9.82 6.52
CA LEU A 208 1.27 10.77 6.94
C LEU A 208 0.14 10.93 5.91
N HIS A 209 0.35 10.56 4.65
CA HIS A 209 -0.62 10.69 3.57
C HIS A 209 -1.15 9.34 3.13
N ASP A 210 -0.31 8.33 2.99
CA ASP A 210 -0.74 6.98 2.71
C ASP A 210 -0.95 6.20 4.02
N GLY A 211 -2.21 5.97 4.36
CA GLY A 211 -2.61 5.27 5.59
C GLY A 211 -2.48 3.76 5.50
N ASP A 212 -2.42 3.22 4.30
CA ASP A 212 -2.47 1.78 4.05
C ASP A 212 -1.10 1.17 3.76
N ALA A 213 -0.09 2.01 3.45
CA ALA A 213 1.27 1.53 3.28
C ALA A 213 1.81 0.88 4.56
N ARG A 214 2.43 -0.28 4.44
CA ARG A 214 3.00 -1.08 5.54
C ARG A 214 4.43 -1.47 5.26
N PRO A 215 5.24 -1.73 6.32
CA PRO A 215 6.53 -2.37 6.16
C PRO A 215 6.35 -3.83 5.75
N ILE A 216 7.05 -4.26 4.72
CA ILE A 216 7.04 -5.62 4.20
C ILE A 216 8.47 -6.15 4.21
N ALA A 217 8.75 -7.16 5.04
CA ALA A 217 10.05 -7.79 5.10
C ALA A 217 10.29 -8.67 3.86
N LYS A 218 11.42 -8.46 3.20
CA LYS A 218 11.82 -9.22 1.99
C LYS A 218 13.00 -10.16 2.21
N GLY A 219 13.68 -10.06 3.34
CA GLY A 219 14.88 -10.87 3.64
C GLY A 219 16.05 -10.67 2.67
N ARG A 220 16.07 -9.60 1.87
CA ARG A 220 17.15 -9.29 0.93
C ARG A 220 18.24 -8.47 1.62
N LEU A 221 19.51 -8.84 1.37
CA LEU A 221 20.66 -8.03 1.76
C LEU A 221 20.57 -6.64 1.12
N GLY A 222 20.85 -5.59 1.87
CA GLY A 222 20.83 -4.20 1.42
C GLY A 222 19.45 -3.51 1.43
N LYS A 223 18.36 -4.25 1.28
CA LYS A 223 16.99 -3.71 1.33
C LYS A 223 16.04 -4.68 2.04
N PRO A 224 16.20 -4.89 3.36
CA PRO A 224 15.47 -5.92 4.08
C PRO A 224 13.97 -5.64 4.23
N VAL A 225 13.55 -4.37 4.14
CA VAL A 225 12.17 -3.94 4.29
C VAL A 225 11.79 -2.99 3.16
N GLU A 226 10.66 -3.23 2.53
CA GLU A 226 10.00 -2.33 1.59
C GLU A 226 8.72 -1.78 2.21
N PHE A 227 8.26 -0.61 1.74
CA PHE A 227 7.08 0.07 2.27
C PHE A 227 6.05 0.21 1.17
N GLY A 228 4.92 -0.46 1.33
CA GLY A 228 3.88 -0.48 0.29
C GLY A 228 2.81 -1.52 0.54
N GLN A 229 2.38 -2.16 -0.54
CA GLN A 229 1.33 -3.17 -0.58
C GLN A 229 1.89 -4.45 -1.19
N LYS A 230 1.36 -5.61 -0.78
CA LYS A 230 1.72 -6.90 -1.37
C LYS A 230 0.82 -7.20 -2.56
N ALA A 231 1.41 -7.48 -3.70
CA ALA A 231 0.69 -7.89 -4.90
C ALA A 231 0.99 -9.34 -5.24
N GLN A 232 -0.04 -10.08 -5.65
CA GLN A 232 0.07 -11.40 -6.26
C GLN A 232 -0.20 -11.28 -7.75
N VAL A 233 0.53 -12.04 -8.57
CA VAL A 233 0.35 -12.14 -10.02
C VAL A 233 0.21 -13.61 -10.39
N VAL A 234 -0.76 -13.92 -11.25
CA VAL A 234 -0.91 -15.22 -11.88
C VAL A 234 -0.81 -15.05 -13.39
N ASP A 235 0.20 -15.66 -14.03
CA ASP A 235 0.38 -15.60 -15.48
C ASP A 235 0.43 -16.99 -16.13
N ASN A 236 0.28 -17.02 -17.45
CA ASN A 236 0.32 -18.22 -18.27
C ASN A 236 1.65 -18.40 -19.03
N ASP A 237 1.69 -19.38 -19.94
CA ASP A 237 2.84 -19.66 -20.79
C ASP A 237 3.24 -18.49 -21.70
N ASP A 238 2.27 -17.74 -22.20
CA ASP A 238 2.50 -16.60 -23.10
C ASP A 238 2.88 -15.33 -22.34
N GLY A 239 2.82 -15.41 -21.01
CA GLY A 239 3.08 -14.31 -20.11
C GLY A 239 1.93 -13.30 -20.03
N ILE A 240 0.71 -13.71 -20.38
CA ILE A 240 -0.50 -12.94 -20.11
C ILE A 240 -0.82 -13.07 -18.63
N VAL A 241 -1.07 -11.96 -17.96
CA VAL A 241 -1.50 -11.92 -16.57
C VAL A 241 -2.99 -12.23 -16.51
N LEU A 242 -3.34 -13.41 -16.01
CA LEU A 242 -4.71 -13.91 -15.91
C LEU A 242 -5.44 -13.40 -14.67
N ASP A 243 -4.67 -13.17 -13.60
CA ASP A 243 -5.19 -12.61 -12.35
C ASP A 243 -4.12 -11.81 -11.62
N HIS A 244 -4.55 -10.78 -10.91
CA HIS A 244 -3.72 -10.06 -9.95
C HIS A 244 -4.57 -9.62 -8.77
N SER A 245 -3.94 -9.52 -7.60
CA SER A 245 -4.55 -8.96 -6.41
C SER A 245 -3.55 -8.11 -5.64
N VAL A 246 -4.06 -7.18 -4.83
CA VAL A 246 -3.25 -6.33 -3.97
C VAL A 246 -3.83 -6.34 -2.57
N GLU A 247 -2.98 -6.67 -1.61
CA GLU A 247 -3.33 -6.78 -0.20
C GLU A 247 -2.53 -5.81 0.66
N GLN A 248 -3.15 -5.35 1.74
CA GLN A 248 -2.49 -4.48 2.71
C GLN A 248 -1.48 -5.26 3.54
N GLY A 249 -0.28 -4.69 3.71
CA GLY A 249 0.76 -5.29 4.54
C GLY A 249 1.38 -6.53 3.91
N ASN A 250 1.71 -7.52 4.74
CA ASN A 250 2.38 -8.74 4.32
C ASN A 250 1.61 -10.00 4.77
N PRO A 251 0.37 -10.21 4.27
CA PRO A 251 -0.37 -11.43 4.58
C PRO A 251 0.35 -12.67 4.02
N PRO A 252 0.11 -13.87 4.59
CA PRO A 252 0.65 -15.12 4.06
C PRO A 252 0.24 -15.34 2.59
N ASP A 253 1.13 -15.95 1.80
CA ASP A 253 0.87 -16.23 0.39
C ASP A 253 -0.12 -17.38 0.19
N ALA A 254 0.03 -18.44 0.98
CA ALA A 254 -0.69 -19.68 0.82
C ALA A 254 -2.23 -19.51 0.73
N PRO A 255 -2.92 -18.75 1.60
CA PRO A 255 -4.36 -18.59 1.53
C PRO A 255 -4.86 -17.85 0.28
N GLN A 256 -3.99 -17.16 -0.44
CA GLN A 256 -4.39 -16.31 -1.56
C GLN A 256 -4.41 -17.06 -2.90
N LEU A 257 -3.76 -18.21 -2.99
CA LEU A 257 -3.59 -18.92 -4.27
C LEU A 257 -4.90 -19.56 -4.79
N ALA A 258 -5.60 -20.29 -3.95
CA ALA A 258 -6.85 -20.94 -4.37
C ALA A 258 -7.91 -19.92 -4.81
N PRO A 259 -8.14 -18.79 -4.11
CA PRO A 259 -9.02 -17.72 -4.59
C PRO A 259 -8.56 -17.14 -5.93
N ALA A 260 -7.25 -16.96 -6.15
CA ALA A 260 -6.73 -16.46 -7.43
C ALA A 260 -7.00 -17.44 -8.57
N VAL A 261 -6.72 -18.73 -8.37
CA VAL A 261 -7.02 -19.77 -9.36
C VAL A 261 -8.53 -19.87 -9.64
N LYS A 262 -9.39 -19.70 -8.64
CA LYS A 262 -10.85 -19.63 -8.82
C LYS A 262 -11.26 -18.47 -9.74
N ARG A 263 -10.63 -17.28 -9.59
CA ARG A 263 -10.86 -16.14 -10.50
C ARG A 263 -10.36 -16.45 -11.91
N VAL A 264 -9.20 -17.10 -12.05
CA VAL A 264 -8.69 -17.54 -13.37
C VAL A 264 -9.67 -18.49 -14.04
N ILE A 265 -10.21 -19.49 -13.32
CA ILE A 265 -11.22 -20.43 -13.84
C ILE A 265 -12.46 -19.68 -14.32
N LYS A 266 -12.98 -18.76 -13.50
CA LYS A 266 -14.15 -17.93 -13.86
C LYS A 266 -13.95 -17.16 -15.15
N ARG A 267 -12.76 -16.53 -15.33
CA ARG A 267 -12.43 -15.71 -16.51
C ARG A 267 -12.15 -16.53 -17.75
N ALA A 268 -11.52 -17.68 -17.59
CA ALA A 268 -11.10 -18.55 -18.71
C ALA A 268 -12.14 -19.59 -19.11
N GLY A 269 -13.20 -19.78 -18.32
CA GLY A 269 -14.22 -20.81 -18.52
C GLY A 269 -13.72 -22.26 -18.36
N ARG A 270 -12.47 -22.45 -17.92
CA ARG A 270 -11.85 -23.79 -17.76
C ARG A 270 -10.81 -23.81 -16.66
N THR A 271 -10.66 -24.97 -16.01
CA THR A 271 -9.67 -25.19 -14.96
C THR A 271 -8.27 -25.38 -15.55
N PRO A 272 -7.22 -24.71 -15.03
CA PRO A 272 -5.86 -24.99 -15.39
C PRO A 272 -5.47 -26.44 -15.08
N ARG A 273 -4.82 -27.11 -16.03
CA ARG A 273 -4.32 -28.48 -15.80
C ARG A 273 -3.19 -28.49 -14.76
N SER A 274 -2.36 -27.46 -14.74
CA SER A 274 -1.21 -27.35 -13.83
C SER A 274 -1.13 -25.98 -13.20
N VAL A 275 -0.93 -25.95 -11.87
CA VAL A 275 -0.66 -24.73 -11.09
C VAL A 275 0.68 -24.89 -10.38
N THR A 276 1.54 -23.86 -10.47
CA THR A 276 2.81 -23.83 -9.76
C THR A 276 3.02 -22.48 -9.07
N ALA A 277 3.70 -22.52 -7.94
CA ALA A 277 4.08 -21.36 -7.16
C ALA A 277 5.37 -21.65 -6.38
N ASP A 278 5.87 -20.66 -5.65
CA ASP A 278 7.04 -20.84 -4.81
C ASP A 278 6.75 -21.64 -3.52
N ARG A 279 7.80 -21.89 -2.71
CA ARG A 279 7.67 -22.63 -1.46
C ARG A 279 6.78 -21.91 -0.42
N GLY A 280 6.62 -20.60 -0.52
CA GLY A 280 5.76 -19.81 0.37
C GLY A 280 4.29 -20.27 0.34
N TYR A 281 3.87 -20.82 -0.80
CA TYR A 281 2.54 -21.40 -1.01
C TYR A 281 2.43 -22.89 -0.64
N GLY A 282 3.51 -23.54 -0.25
CA GLY A 282 3.64 -25.01 -0.15
C GLY A 282 2.98 -25.65 1.08
N GLU A 283 1.73 -25.31 1.37
CA GLU A 283 0.92 -25.88 2.47
C GLU A 283 0.00 -27.01 1.97
N ALA A 284 -0.28 -28.01 2.83
CA ALA A 284 -1.16 -29.12 2.48
C ALA A 284 -2.56 -28.68 2.08
N LYS A 285 -3.08 -27.68 2.79
CA LYS A 285 -4.40 -27.10 2.53
C LYS A 285 -4.50 -26.48 1.15
N VAL A 286 -3.42 -25.86 0.67
CA VAL A 286 -3.38 -25.28 -0.70
C VAL A 286 -3.43 -26.38 -1.75
N ASP A 287 -2.63 -27.46 -1.58
CA ASP A 287 -2.68 -28.61 -2.49
C ASP A 287 -4.10 -29.19 -2.59
N GLN A 288 -4.77 -29.36 -1.43
CA GLN A 288 -6.14 -29.86 -1.35
C GLN A 288 -7.12 -28.93 -2.06
N GLN A 289 -7.13 -27.64 -1.73
CA GLN A 289 -8.03 -26.65 -2.32
C GLN A 289 -7.88 -26.56 -3.86
N LEU A 290 -6.65 -26.61 -4.36
CA LEU A 290 -6.41 -26.60 -5.81
C LEU A 290 -6.90 -27.90 -6.48
N THR A 291 -6.77 -29.05 -5.81
CA THR A 291 -7.28 -30.32 -6.29
C THR A 291 -8.81 -30.32 -6.33
N GLU A 292 -9.47 -29.77 -5.30
CA GLU A 292 -10.93 -29.58 -5.25
C GLU A 292 -11.44 -28.66 -6.37
N LEU A 293 -10.65 -27.68 -6.82
CA LEU A 293 -10.92 -26.86 -8.01
C LEU A 293 -10.71 -27.61 -9.33
N GLY A 294 -10.30 -28.88 -9.31
CA GLY A 294 -10.08 -29.72 -10.50
C GLY A 294 -8.70 -29.59 -11.11
N VAL A 295 -7.72 -28.95 -10.44
CA VAL A 295 -6.33 -28.87 -10.91
C VAL A 295 -5.67 -30.24 -10.85
N LYS A 296 -5.25 -30.78 -12.00
CA LYS A 296 -4.65 -32.13 -12.07
C LYS A 296 -3.21 -32.18 -11.53
N HIS A 297 -2.43 -31.14 -11.74
CA HIS A 297 -1.03 -31.08 -11.33
C HIS A 297 -0.73 -29.86 -10.47
N VAL A 298 -0.74 -30.05 -9.14
CA VAL A 298 -0.29 -29.05 -8.18
C VAL A 298 1.22 -29.25 -7.98
N VAL A 299 2.03 -28.29 -8.47
CA VAL A 299 3.50 -28.37 -8.49
C VAL A 299 4.07 -27.22 -7.65
N ILE A 300 3.99 -27.36 -6.34
CA ILE A 300 4.43 -26.37 -5.36
C ILE A 300 5.36 -27.08 -4.36
N PRO A 301 6.61 -26.62 -4.14
CA PRO A 301 7.49 -27.24 -3.16
C PRO A 301 6.92 -27.14 -1.74
N ARG A 302 6.99 -28.20 -0.95
CA ARG A 302 6.42 -28.23 0.39
C ARG A 302 7.18 -27.27 1.33
N LYS A 303 6.45 -26.49 2.10
CA LYS A 303 6.98 -25.65 3.17
C LYS A 303 7.39 -26.52 4.38
N GLY A 304 8.53 -26.22 4.99
CA GLY A 304 9.06 -27.00 6.11
C GLY A 304 9.73 -28.32 5.68
N LYS A 305 9.63 -29.37 6.50
CA LYS A 305 10.22 -30.70 6.23
C LYS A 305 9.19 -31.60 5.49
N PRO A 306 9.37 -31.89 4.20
CA PRO A 306 8.47 -32.78 3.48
C PRO A 306 8.67 -34.23 3.90
N SER A 307 7.62 -35.06 3.82
CA SER A 307 7.68 -36.52 3.99
C SER A 307 8.57 -37.14 2.90
N GLN A 308 9.01 -38.38 3.08
CA GLN A 308 9.83 -39.12 2.11
C GLN A 308 9.12 -39.26 0.77
N ALA A 309 7.84 -39.59 0.77
CA ALA A 309 7.01 -39.70 -0.45
C ALA A 309 6.91 -38.34 -1.17
N ARG A 310 6.76 -37.24 -0.41
CA ARG A 310 6.72 -35.89 -1.01
C ARG A 310 8.09 -35.51 -1.59
N ARG A 311 9.20 -35.82 -0.94
CA ARG A 311 10.54 -35.59 -1.48
C ARG A 311 10.73 -36.35 -2.80
N ALA A 312 10.34 -37.63 -2.84
CA ALA A 312 10.42 -38.45 -4.06
C ALA A 312 9.61 -37.82 -5.20
N LYS A 313 8.40 -37.29 -4.92
CA LYS A 313 7.58 -36.55 -5.89
C LYS A 313 8.30 -35.29 -6.38
N GLU A 314 8.90 -34.52 -5.50
CA GLU A 314 9.58 -33.24 -5.82
C GLU A 314 10.89 -33.47 -6.60
N HIS A 315 11.52 -34.64 -6.45
CA HIS A 315 12.71 -35.04 -7.21
C HIS A 315 12.43 -35.50 -8.64
N ARG A 316 11.18 -35.79 -9.02
CA ARG A 316 10.83 -36.22 -10.39
C ARG A 316 11.18 -35.15 -11.41
N LYS A 317 11.70 -35.56 -12.57
CA LYS A 317 12.09 -34.67 -13.68
C LYS A 317 10.95 -33.71 -14.08
N ALA A 318 9.72 -34.21 -14.18
CA ALA A 318 8.55 -33.40 -14.53
C ALA A 318 8.30 -32.28 -13.48
N PHE A 319 8.40 -32.58 -12.19
CA PHE A 319 8.24 -31.60 -11.11
C PHE A 319 9.31 -30.50 -11.22
N ARG A 320 10.58 -30.89 -11.30
CA ARG A 320 11.71 -29.95 -11.43
C ARG A 320 11.60 -29.06 -12.67
N ARG A 321 11.18 -29.61 -13.82
CA ARG A 321 10.96 -28.86 -15.05
C ARG A 321 9.90 -27.77 -14.85
N THR A 322 8.79 -28.08 -14.17
CA THR A 322 7.73 -27.12 -13.87
C THR A 322 8.21 -26.05 -12.90
N ILE A 323 8.99 -26.40 -11.88
CA ILE A 323 9.59 -25.42 -10.98
C ILE A 323 10.59 -24.50 -11.72
N LYS A 324 11.39 -25.04 -12.63
CA LYS A 324 12.25 -24.21 -13.49
C LYS A 324 11.42 -23.23 -14.34
N TRP A 325 10.29 -23.68 -14.89
CA TRP A 325 9.39 -22.80 -15.64
C TRP A 325 8.76 -21.71 -14.74
N ARG A 326 8.49 -22.00 -13.46
CA ARG A 326 7.98 -21.02 -12.49
C ARG A 326 8.89 -19.79 -12.38
N THR A 327 10.21 -19.94 -12.45
CA THR A 327 11.14 -18.81 -12.31
C THR A 327 10.87 -17.68 -13.31
N GLY A 328 10.19 -17.95 -14.41
CA GLY A 328 9.72 -16.92 -15.32
C GLY A 328 8.67 -15.96 -14.73
N ALA A 329 8.04 -16.29 -13.59
CA ALA A 329 7.19 -15.34 -12.86
C ALA A 329 7.99 -14.13 -12.34
N GLU A 330 9.24 -14.36 -11.91
CA GLU A 330 10.14 -13.27 -11.48
C GLU A 330 10.44 -12.31 -12.64
N GLY A 331 10.65 -12.86 -13.84
CA GLY A 331 10.78 -12.08 -15.07
C GLY A 331 9.51 -11.27 -15.39
N ARG A 332 8.31 -11.83 -15.14
CA ARG A 332 7.04 -11.14 -15.31
C ARG A 332 6.92 -9.95 -14.34
N ILE A 333 7.19 -10.19 -13.08
CA ILE A 333 7.17 -9.15 -12.05
C ILE A 333 8.19 -8.05 -12.37
N SER A 334 9.41 -8.42 -12.77
CA SER A 334 10.43 -7.45 -13.18
C SER A 334 10.00 -6.61 -14.39
N TYR A 335 9.28 -7.20 -15.33
CA TYR A 335 8.75 -6.50 -16.50
C TYR A 335 7.63 -5.52 -16.12
N LEU A 336 6.69 -5.93 -15.24
CA LEU A 336 5.66 -5.05 -14.67
C LEU A 336 6.28 -3.88 -13.91
N ASN A 337 7.31 -4.13 -13.11
CA ASN A 337 8.01 -3.09 -12.37
C ASN A 337 8.66 -2.07 -13.31
N ARG A 338 9.42 -2.51 -14.30
CA ARG A 338 10.22 -1.62 -15.17
C ARG A 338 9.41 -0.93 -16.26
N GLY A 339 8.43 -1.62 -16.83
CA GLY A 339 7.68 -1.15 -18.01
C GLY A 339 6.28 -0.62 -17.72
N TYR A 340 5.68 -1.02 -16.59
CA TYR A 340 4.26 -0.78 -16.32
C TYR A 340 3.99 -0.16 -14.94
N GLY A 341 5.00 0.46 -14.34
CA GLY A 341 4.87 1.35 -13.18
C GLY A 341 4.67 0.65 -11.83
N TRP A 342 4.92 -0.67 -11.72
CA TRP A 342 4.83 -1.38 -10.44
C TRP A 342 6.02 -1.10 -9.49
N ASP A 343 7.04 -0.41 -9.97
CA ASP A 343 8.20 0.05 -9.18
C ASP A 343 7.82 1.07 -8.10
N ARG A 344 6.73 1.84 -8.33
CA ARG A 344 6.18 2.79 -7.36
C ARG A 344 4.76 3.21 -7.73
N THR A 345 3.80 3.03 -6.83
CA THR A 345 2.44 3.57 -7.04
C THR A 345 2.46 5.11 -6.99
N ARG A 346 1.58 5.73 -7.79
CA ARG A 346 1.37 7.20 -7.82
C ARG A 346 0.04 7.61 -7.22
N ILE A 347 -0.74 6.67 -6.73
CA ILE A 347 -2.05 6.89 -6.10
C ILE A 347 -1.98 6.29 -4.70
N ASP A 348 -2.30 7.08 -3.67
CA ASP A 348 -2.20 6.68 -2.27
C ASP A 348 -3.29 5.69 -1.87
N GLY A 349 -2.98 4.85 -0.90
CA GLY A 349 -3.87 3.88 -0.27
C GLY A 349 -4.03 2.59 -1.06
N LEU A 350 -4.65 1.59 -0.42
CA LEU A 350 -4.88 0.27 -1.02
C LEU A 350 -5.73 0.34 -2.30
N ALA A 351 -6.81 1.12 -2.28
CA ALA A 351 -7.65 1.32 -3.46
C ALA A 351 -6.87 1.99 -4.59
N GLY A 352 -6.03 2.99 -4.28
CA GLY A 352 -5.15 3.64 -5.24
C GLY A 352 -4.12 2.69 -5.83
N THR A 353 -3.54 1.81 -5.01
CA THR A 353 -2.59 0.80 -5.49
C THR A 353 -3.28 -0.21 -6.40
N ARG A 354 -4.50 -0.65 -6.08
CA ARG A 354 -5.29 -1.55 -6.95
C ARG A 354 -5.57 -0.93 -8.32
N ILE A 355 -5.98 0.34 -8.36
CA ILE A 355 -6.16 1.08 -9.62
C ILE A 355 -4.84 1.14 -10.40
N TRP A 356 -3.74 1.50 -9.74
CA TRP A 356 -2.44 1.67 -10.38
C TRP A 356 -1.91 0.37 -10.97
N THR A 357 -1.94 -0.71 -10.20
CA THR A 357 -1.48 -2.04 -10.64
C THR A 357 -2.37 -2.62 -11.73
N GLY A 358 -3.69 -2.45 -11.61
CA GLY A 358 -4.64 -2.89 -12.62
C GLY A 358 -4.42 -2.23 -13.99
N HIS A 359 -4.08 -0.95 -14.03
CA HIS A 359 -3.67 -0.27 -15.26
C HIS A 359 -2.37 -0.83 -15.83
N GLY A 360 -1.40 -1.12 -14.97
CA GLY A 360 -0.14 -1.75 -15.40
C GLY A 360 -0.39 -3.12 -16.05
N VAL A 361 -1.26 -3.94 -15.45
CA VAL A 361 -1.66 -5.24 -16.00
C VAL A 361 -2.42 -5.08 -17.32
N LEU A 362 -3.37 -4.15 -17.40
CA LEU A 362 -4.14 -3.89 -18.62
C LEU A 362 -3.20 -3.53 -19.79
N ALA A 363 -2.30 -2.58 -19.59
CA ALA A 363 -1.35 -2.16 -20.61
C ALA A 363 -0.41 -3.29 -21.01
N HIS A 364 0.09 -4.07 -20.04
CA HIS A 364 0.91 -5.24 -20.29
C HIS A 364 0.19 -6.29 -21.13
N ASN A 365 -1.03 -6.64 -20.77
CA ASN A 365 -1.84 -7.63 -21.45
C ASN A 365 -2.22 -7.20 -22.87
N LEU A 366 -2.55 -5.91 -23.07
CA LEU A 366 -2.80 -5.35 -24.40
C LEU A 366 -1.61 -5.62 -25.34
N VAL A 367 -0.39 -5.27 -24.90
CA VAL A 367 0.82 -5.51 -25.72
C VAL A 367 1.03 -6.99 -25.99
N LYS A 368 0.82 -7.85 -24.96
CA LYS A 368 1.02 -9.30 -25.12
C LYS A 368 0.00 -9.95 -26.05
N ILE A 369 -1.27 -9.59 -25.91
CA ILE A 369 -2.35 -10.16 -26.72
C ILE A 369 -2.25 -9.65 -28.17
N SER A 370 -1.93 -8.37 -28.37
CA SER A 370 -1.69 -7.84 -29.74
C SER A 370 -0.57 -8.58 -30.45
N ALA A 371 0.53 -8.89 -29.77
CA ALA A 371 1.64 -9.64 -30.37
C ALA A 371 1.32 -11.13 -30.66
N LEU A 372 0.24 -11.68 -30.07
CA LEU A 372 -0.24 -13.04 -30.39
C LEU A 372 -1.30 -13.04 -31.49
N ALA A 373 -1.92 -11.90 -31.74
CA ALA A 373 -2.95 -11.73 -32.77
C ALA A 373 -2.36 -11.32 -34.14
N ALA A 374 -1.12 -10.80 -34.15
CA ALA A 374 -0.34 -10.50 -35.34
C ALA A 374 0.32 -11.76 -35.92
#